data_f392baed732174b3c7a1dc661606bc53
#
_entry.id   f392baed732174b3c7a1dc661606bc53
#
_cell.length_a   1.000
_cell.length_b   1.000
_cell.length_c   1.000
_cell.angle_alpha   90.00
_cell.angle_beta   90.00
_cell.angle_gamma   90.00
#
_symmetry.space_group_name_H-M   'P 1'
#
loop_
_entity.id
_entity.type
_entity.pdbx_description
1 polymer ?
#
loop_
_entity_poly.entity_id
_entity_poly.type
_entity_poly.pdbx_seq_one_letter_code
_entity_poly.pdbx_strand_id
1 'polypeptide(L)'
;MELHVIEREGRETVVLLDNEMRIVKPVYNYLKFQRQKDKALNTLKASGSDLRTYWEFLNDNGYEYDKVTPKMIAEFIDYLRASDDDVIALNKESKRTNKTINRILSTIHMFYQFEADMQEIDNPILMHDINRPFNAFKGILEHAKSDNKTKQSIFKVKESDYKINLVTDDEMELFLNRLDKRRDILLYKMLYLTGARIQE
;
A
#
# COMPACT_ATOMS: atom_id res chain seq x y z
N MET A 1 16.03 -9.01 -5.16
CA MET A 1 14.87 -9.19 -6.06
C MET A 1 14.60 -7.93 -6.87
N GLU A 2 14.13 -8.05 -8.13
CA GLU A 2 13.93 -6.90 -9.00
C GLU A 2 12.53 -6.89 -9.61
N LEU A 3 11.97 -5.68 -9.77
CA LEU A 3 10.65 -5.47 -10.37
C LEU A 3 10.83 -4.85 -11.76
N HIS A 4 10.30 -5.52 -12.77
CA HIS A 4 10.38 -5.07 -14.15
C HIS A 4 9.00 -4.82 -14.74
N VAL A 5 8.90 -3.84 -15.64
CA VAL A 5 7.73 -3.63 -16.48
C VAL A 5 8.03 -4.25 -17.83
N ILE A 6 7.18 -5.15 -18.27
CA ILE A 6 7.28 -5.79 -19.58
C ILE A 6 6.02 -5.49 -20.39
N GLU A 7 6.18 -5.37 -21.71
CA GLU A 7 5.05 -5.30 -22.63
C GLU A 7 4.75 -6.68 -23.19
N ARG A 8 3.50 -7.10 -23.08
CA ARG A 8 3.03 -8.34 -23.68
C ARG A 8 1.68 -8.12 -24.35
N GLU A 9 1.58 -8.47 -25.63
CA GLU A 9 0.35 -8.34 -26.42
C GLU A 9 -0.18 -6.89 -26.45
N GLY A 10 0.72 -5.90 -26.57
CA GLY A 10 0.38 -4.47 -26.56
C GLY A 10 -0.09 -3.90 -25.20
N ARG A 11 0.14 -4.64 -24.11
CA ARG A 11 -0.21 -4.19 -22.74
C ARG A 11 0.99 -4.32 -21.81
N GLU A 12 1.25 -3.25 -21.07
CA GLU A 12 2.28 -3.26 -20.02
C GLU A 12 1.79 -4.09 -18.82
N THR A 13 2.67 -4.92 -18.31
CA THR A 13 2.47 -5.68 -17.07
C THR A 13 3.74 -5.65 -16.22
N VAL A 14 3.62 -6.06 -14.96
CA VAL A 14 4.71 -6.02 -13.99
C VAL A 14 5.09 -7.45 -13.63
N VAL A 15 6.39 -7.73 -13.60
CA VAL A 15 6.95 -9.02 -13.19
C VAL A 15 7.95 -8.82 -12.06
N LEU A 16 7.93 -9.74 -11.10
CA LEU A 16 8.93 -9.83 -10.05
C LEU A 16 9.91 -10.95 -10.40
N LEU A 17 11.21 -10.61 -10.41
CA LEU A 17 12.29 -11.56 -10.60
C LEU A 17 12.99 -11.84 -9.27
N ASP A 18 13.37 -13.09 -9.07
CA ASP A 18 14.20 -13.52 -7.94
C ASP A 18 15.68 -13.11 -8.16
N ASN A 19 16.56 -13.48 -7.22
CA ASN A 19 17.99 -13.18 -7.31
C ASN A 19 18.72 -13.96 -8.44
N GLU A 20 18.08 -14.98 -9.02
CA GLU A 20 18.57 -15.76 -10.16
C GLU A 20 17.90 -15.33 -11.46
N MET A 21 17.24 -14.15 -11.49
CA MET A 21 16.53 -13.60 -12.66
C MET A 21 15.37 -14.48 -13.16
N ARG A 22 14.81 -15.35 -12.30
CA ARG A 22 13.64 -16.17 -12.63
C ARG A 22 12.37 -15.46 -12.16
N ILE A 23 11.30 -15.65 -12.91
CA ILE A 23 9.98 -15.08 -12.57
C ILE A 23 9.42 -15.77 -11.33
N VAL A 24 9.03 -14.98 -10.33
CA VAL A 24 8.28 -15.43 -9.16
C VAL A 24 6.84 -15.72 -9.60
N LYS A 25 6.56 -16.98 -9.95
CA LYS A 25 5.29 -17.40 -10.58
C LYS A 25 4.03 -16.99 -9.82
N PRO A 26 3.91 -17.17 -8.49
CA PRO A 26 2.70 -16.76 -7.76
C PRO A 26 2.42 -15.26 -7.91
N VAL A 27 3.44 -14.42 -7.73
CA VAL A 27 3.32 -12.96 -7.88
C VAL A 27 2.94 -12.59 -9.32
N TYR A 28 3.55 -13.21 -10.30
CA TYR A 28 3.23 -12.99 -11.70
C TYR A 28 1.76 -13.32 -12.02
N ASN A 29 1.26 -14.46 -11.55
CA ASN A 29 -0.12 -14.89 -11.78
C ASN A 29 -1.11 -13.88 -11.14
N TYR A 30 -0.84 -13.45 -9.93
CA TYR A 30 -1.65 -12.44 -9.25
C TYR A 30 -1.64 -11.09 -10.00
N LEU A 31 -0.48 -10.57 -10.38
CA LEU A 31 -0.38 -9.29 -11.11
C LEU A 31 -1.03 -9.38 -12.50
N LYS A 32 -0.89 -10.52 -13.19
CA LYS A 32 -1.60 -10.80 -14.45
C LYS A 32 -3.12 -10.77 -14.25
N PHE A 33 -3.64 -11.41 -13.20
CA PHE A 33 -5.05 -11.37 -12.85
C PHE A 33 -5.53 -9.94 -12.54
N GLN A 34 -4.76 -9.17 -11.76
CA GLN A 34 -5.08 -7.76 -11.52
C GLN A 34 -5.10 -6.95 -12.82
N ARG A 35 -4.22 -7.26 -13.78
CA ARG A 35 -4.19 -6.63 -15.10
C ARG A 35 -5.43 -6.98 -15.92
N GLN A 36 -5.90 -8.22 -15.85
CA GLN A 36 -7.15 -8.65 -16.49
C GLN A 36 -8.39 -7.92 -15.95
N LYS A 37 -8.32 -7.45 -14.70
CA LYS A 37 -9.34 -6.57 -14.09
C LYS A 37 -9.15 -5.09 -14.42
N ASP A 38 -8.38 -4.75 -15.45
CA ASP A 38 -8.10 -3.40 -15.92
C ASP A 38 -7.52 -2.45 -14.85
N LYS A 39 -6.79 -2.99 -13.86
CA LYS A 39 -6.07 -2.16 -12.89
C LYS A 39 -4.98 -1.34 -13.58
N ALA A 40 -4.88 -0.05 -13.20
CA ALA A 40 -3.87 0.85 -13.74
C ALA A 40 -2.44 0.33 -13.48
N LEU A 41 -1.51 0.59 -14.40
CA LEU A 41 -0.12 0.17 -14.29
C LEU A 41 0.54 0.61 -12.98
N ASN A 42 0.27 1.84 -12.51
CA ASN A 42 0.82 2.32 -11.24
C ASN A 42 0.31 1.50 -10.03
N THR A 43 -0.92 1.00 -10.10
CA THR A 43 -1.45 0.08 -9.07
C THR A 43 -0.71 -1.26 -9.11
N LEU A 44 -0.44 -1.79 -10.30
CA LEU A 44 0.34 -3.02 -10.46
C LEU A 44 1.78 -2.85 -9.95
N LYS A 45 2.43 -1.72 -10.26
CA LYS A 45 3.77 -1.38 -9.74
C LYS A 45 3.78 -1.30 -8.22
N ALA A 46 2.78 -0.65 -7.62
CA ALA A 46 2.66 -0.56 -6.17
C ALA A 46 2.46 -1.93 -5.52
N SER A 47 1.54 -2.74 -6.04
CA SER A 47 1.31 -4.11 -5.55
C SER A 47 2.55 -5.00 -5.74
N GLY A 48 3.24 -4.88 -6.88
CA GLY A 48 4.49 -5.60 -7.13
C GLY A 48 5.60 -5.21 -6.15
N SER A 49 5.72 -3.90 -5.83
CA SER A 49 6.69 -3.41 -4.84
C SER A 49 6.38 -3.92 -3.42
N ASP A 50 5.10 -3.97 -3.04
CA ASP A 50 4.69 -4.51 -1.75
C ASP A 50 5.00 -6.00 -1.65
N LEU A 51 4.68 -6.77 -2.70
CA LEU A 51 4.97 -8.19 -2.77
C LEU A 51 6.47 -8.47 -2.83
N ARG A 52 7.28 -7.63 -3.51
CA ARG A 52 8.73 -7.74 -3.47
C ARG A 52 9.26 -7.69 -2.02
N THR A 53 8.85 -6.68 -1.26
CA THR A 53 9.24 -6.56 0.15
C THR A 53 8.82 -7.78 0.97
N TYR A 54 7.64 -8.32 0.69
CA TYR A 54 7.17 -9.52 1.37
C TYR A 54 7.98 -10.76 0.99
N TRP A 55 8.31 -10.95 -0.28
CA TRP A 55 9.14 -12.07 -0.76
C TRP A 55 10.57 -12.01 -0.26
N GLU A 56 11.14 -10.80 -0.14
CA GLU A 56 12.45 -10.59 0.50
C GLU A 56 12.41 -11.09 1.95
N PHE A 57 11.40 -10.70 2.73
CA PHE A 57 11.21 -11.21 4.09
C PHE A 57 11.06 -12.73 4.16
N LEU A 58 10.25 -13.34 3.27
CA LEU A 58 10.09 -14.79 3.24
C LEU A 58 11.42 -15.51 2.97
N ASN A 59 12.20 -15.03 2.00
CA ASN A 59 13.48 -15.61 1.64
C ASN A 59 14.51 -15.48 2.76
N ASP A 60 14.59 -14.30 3.38
CA ASP A 60 15.54 -14.02 4.46
C ASP A 60 15.30 -14.93 5.69
N ASN A 61 14.06 -15.34 5.90
CA ASN A 61 13.67 -16.23 7.00
C ASN A 61 13.50 -17.70 6.57
N GLY A 62 13.69 -18.04 5.30
CA GLY A 62 13.51 -19.40 4.79
C GLY A 62 12.06 -19.88 4.82
N TYR A 63 11.08 -18.96 4.74
CA TYR A 63 9.67 -19.30 4.75
C TYR A 63 9.13 -19.58 3.35
N GLU A 64 8.29 -20.63 3.23
CA GLU A 64 7.57 -20.94 2.00
C GLU A 64 6.24 -20.17 1.98
N TYR A 65 5.92 -19.52 0.86
CA TYR A 65 4.74 -18.64 0.75
C TYR A 65 3.40 -19.36 0.95
N ASP A 66 3.33 -20.67 0.65
CA ASP A 66 2.15 -21.52 0.78
C ASP A 66 1.93 -22.09 2.20
N LYS A 67 2.92 -21.92 3.10
CA LYS A 67 2.90 -22.39 4.48
C LYS A 67 2.91 -21.26 5.52
N VAL A 68 2.60 -20.05 5.09
CA VAL A 68 2.63 -18.88 5.97
C VAL A 68 1.49 -18.96 7.00
N THR A 69 1.84 -18.71 8.25
CA THR A 69 0.92 -18.68 9.39
C THR A 69 0.63 -17.24 9.83
N PRO A 70 -0.45 -17.00 10.59
CA PRO A 70 -0.71 -15.68 11.19
C PRO A 70 0.45 -15.15 12.04
N LYS A 71 1.23 -16.03 12.70
CA LYS A 71 2.41 -15.66 13.47
C LYS A 71 3.49 -15.04 12.59
N MET A 72 3.77 -15.62 11.42
CA MET A 72 4.74 -15.09 10.47
C MET A 72 4.32 -13.73 9.90
N ILE A 73 3.00 -13.48 9.77
CA ILE A 73 2.50 -12.15 9.40
C ILE A 73 2.79 -11.13 10.52
N ALA A 74 2.68 -11.51 11.79
CA ALA A 74 3.07 -10.63 12.90
C ALA A 74 4.58 -10.31 12.87
N GLU A 75 5.44 -11.31 12.63
CA GLU A 75 6.90 -11.13 12.46
C GLU A 75 7.21 -10.23 11.25
N PHE A 76 6.45 -10.33 10.16
CA PHE A 76 6.58 -9.44 9.02
C PHE A 76 6.24 -7.98 9.38
N ILE A 77 5.26 -7.74 10.24
CA ILE A 77 4.95 -6.38 10.72
C ILE A 77 6.12 -5.80 11.50
N ASP A 78 6.77 -6.62 12.35
CA ASP A 78 7.95 -6.19 13.09
C ASP A 78 9.13 -5.91 12.14
N TYR A 79 9.32 -6.74 11.11
CA TYR A 79 10.28 -6.48 10.03
C TYR A 79 10.01 -5.16 9.30
N LEU A 80 8.75 -4.84 9.00
CA LEU A 80 8.38 -3.56 8.36
C LEU A 80 8.63 -2.33 9.25
N ARG A 81 8.66 -2.51 10.57
CA ARG A 81 8.93 -1.46 11.56
C ARG A 81 10.40 -1.29 11.86
N ALA A 82 11.20 -2.33 11.69
CA ALA A 82 12.62 -2.29 11.98
C ALA A 82 13.33 -1.21 11.14
N SER A 83 14.23 -0.47 11.75
CA SER A 83 15.17 0.41 11.06
C SER A 83 16.40 -0.40 10.65
N ASP A 84 17.09 -0.02 9.56
CA ASP A 84 18.26 -0.75 9.00
C ASP A 84 19.48 -0.91 9.95
N ASP A 85 19.45 -0.31 11.14
CA ASP A 85 20.52 -0.45 12.14
C ASP A 85 20.05 -1.35 13.30
N ASP A 86 20.72 -2.47 13.49
CA ASP A 86 20.59 -3.42 14.60
C ASP A 86 20.90 -2.86 16.01
N VAL A 87 20.93 -1.54 16.17
CA VAL A 87 21.18 -0.91 17.47
C VAL A 87 19.83 -0.66 18.15
N ILE A 88 19.62 -1.30 19.28
CA ILE A 88 18.52 -1.10 20.22
C ILE A 88 18.49 0.38 20.65
N ALA A 89 17.80 1.22 19.92
CA ALA A 89 17.52 2.60 20.29
C ALA A 89 16.02 2.73 20.62
N LEU A 90 15.71 2.92 21.87
CA LEU A 90 14.37 3.05 22.46
C LEU A 90 13.51 4.20 21.86
N ASN A 91 14.03 5.01 20.93
CA ASN A 91 13.39 6.17 20.35
C ASN A 91 13.57 6.29 18.82
N LYS A 92 13.83 5.19 18.09
CA LYS A 92 13.93 5.26 16.62
C LYS A 92 12.53 5.26 15.98
N GLU A 93 12.27 6.25 15.13
CA GLU A 93 11.08 6.27 14.28
C GLU A 93 11.07 5.06 13.36
N SER A 94 9.93 4.39 13.23
CA SER A 94 9.73 3.28 12.32
C SER A 94 10.11 3.70 10.89
N LYS A 95 10.85 2.86 10.15
CA LYS A 95 11.21 3.07 8.73
C LYS A 95 9.99 3.35 7.84
N ARG A 96 8.83 2.77 8.20
CA ARG A 96 7.58 2.92 7.45
C ARG A 96 6.45 3.40 8.35
N THR A 97 5.62 4.29 7.82
CA THR A 97 4.42 4.77 8.54
C THR A 97 3.40 3.64 8.70
N ASN A 98 2.59 3.68 9.76
CA ASN A 98 1.51 2.72 9.99
C ASN A 98 0.53 2.64 8.80
N LYS A 99 0.31 3.77 8.10
CA LYS A 99 -0.48 3.81 6.87
C LYS A 99 0.15 2.96 5.75
N THR A 100 1.47 3.05 5.59
CA THR A 100 2.22 2.24 4.61
C THR A 100 2.17 0.76 4.98
N ILE A 101 2.34 0.42 6.26
CA ILE A 101 2.23 -0.97 6.75
C ILE A 101 0.84 -1.53 6.45
N ASN A 102 -0.23 -0.80 6.78
CA ASN A 102 -1.60 -1.23 6.49
C ASN A 102 -1.85 -1.43 4.99
N ARG A 103 -1.26 -0.58 4.13
CA ARG A 103 -1.36 -0.73 2.67
C ARG A 103 -0.68 -2.02 2.19
N ILE A 104 0.54 -2.30 2.67
CA ILE A 104 1.28 -3.52 2.33
C ILE A 104 0.49 -4.76 2.78
N LEU A 105 -0.01 -4.77 4.02
CA LEU A 105 -0.84 -5.87 4.54
C LEU A 105 -2.12 -6.08 3.72
N SER A 106 -2.74 -5.01 3.23
CA SER A 106 -3.89 -5.11 2.34
C SER A 106 -3.53 -5.76 1.00
N THR A 107 -2.36 -5.43 0.43
CA THR A 107 -1.86 -6.08 -0.79
C THR A 107 -1.63 -7.58 -0.58
N ILE A 108 -0.99 -7.96 0.54
CA ILE A 108 -0.74 -9.36 0.89
C ILE A 108 -2.05 -10.11 1.13
N HIS A 109 -3.00 -9.51 1.83
CA HIS A 109 -4.33 -10.10 2.03
C HIS A 109 -5.02 -10.40 0.68
N MET A 110 -5.00 -9.46 -0.26
CA MET A 110 -5.58 -9.62 -1.58
C MET A 110 -4.84 -10.66 -2.42
N PHE A 111 -3.52 -10.77 -2.24
CA PHE A 111 -2.72 -11.81 -2.87
C PHE A 111 -3.13 -13.21 -2.35
N TYR A 112 -3.18 -13.41 -1.03
CA TYR A 112 -3.60 -14.70 -0.47
C TYR A 112 -5.07 -15.01 -0.71
N GLN A 113 -5.94 -14.00 -0.80
CA GLN A 113 -7.31 -14.23 -1.23
C GLN A 113 -7.38 -14.77 -2.66
N PHE A 114 -6.53 -14.24 -3.56
CA PHE A 114 -6.41 -14.77 -4.93
C PHE A 114 -5.86 -16.20 -4.94
N GLU A 115 -4.83 -16.50 -4.14
CA GLU A 115 -4.27 -17.86 -4.05
C GLU A 115 -5.29 -18.85 -3.44
N ALA A 116 -6.05 -18.43 -2.43
CA ALA A 116 -7.14 -19.24 -1.86
C ALA A 116 -8.23 -19.56 -2.88
N ASP A 117 -8.60 -18.57 -3.71
CA ASP A 117 -9.61 -18.75 -4.73
C ASP A 117 -9.12 -19.61 -5.91
N MET A 118 -7.81 -19.69 -6.17
CA MET A 118 -7.23 -20.35 -7.35
C MET A 118 -6.46 -21.65 -7.05
N GLN A 119 -5.87 -21.80 -5.87
CA GLN A 119 -4.93 -22.87 -5.54
C GLN A 119 -5.21 -23.54 -4.18
N GLU A 120 -6.30 -23.23 -3.52
CA GLU A 120 -6.69 -23.78 -2.20
C GLU A 120 -5.65 -23.50 -1.08
N ILE A 121 -4.90 -22.41 -1.20
CA ILE A 121 -3.96 -21.97 -0.15
C ILE A 121 -4.71 -21.10 0.84
N ASP A 122 -4.64 -21.44 2.12
CA ASP A 122 -5.29 -20.66 3.18
C ASP A 122 -4.75 -19.24 3.29
N ASN A 123 -5.66 -18.28 3.49
CA ASN A 123 -5.27 -16.89 3.72
C ASN A 123 -4.82 -16.69 5.17
N PRO A 124 -3.52 -16.40 5.44
CA PRO A 124 -3.01 -16.25 6.80
C PRO A 124 -3.49 -14.95 7.48
N ILE A 125 -4.05 -14.01 6.72
CA ILE A 125 -4.56 -12.75 7.25
C ILE A 125 -6.01 -12.92 7.67
N LEU A 126 -6.21 -13.17 8.95
CA LEU A 126 -7.53 -13.35 9.55
C LEU A 126 -8.32 -12.03 9.56
N MET A 127 -9.60 -12.13 9.22
CA MET A 127 -10.54 -11.01 9.20
C MET A 127 -11.60 -11.19 10.28
N HIS A 128 -11.89 -10.13 11.03
CA HIS A 128 -12.97 -10.08 12.01
C HIS A 128 -14.07 -9.13 11.59
N ASP A 129 -15.30 -9.46 11.95
CA ASP A 129 -16.43 -8.55 11.82
C ASP A 129 -16.36 -7.50 12.94
N ILE A 130 -16.27 -6.25 12.57
CA ILE A 130 -16.38 -5.12 13.50
C ILE A 130 -17.63 -4.31 13.21
N ASN A 131 -18.26 -3.83 14.28
CA ASN A 131 -19.35 -2.88 14.13
C ASN A 131 -18.78 -1.54 13.63
N ARG A 132 -19.39 -0.97 12.58
CA ARG A 132 -19.02 0.38 12.15
C ARG A 132 -19.29 1.35 13.30
N PRO A 133 -18.37 2.28 13.60
CA PRO A 133 -18.64 3.33 14.57
C PRO A 133 -19.89 4.10 14.10
N PHE A 134 -20.70 4.47 15.06
CA PHE A 134 -21.91 5.24 14.83
C PHE A 134 -21.53 6.60 14.24
N ASN A 135 -21.76 6.81 12.96
CA ASN A 135 -21.65 8.14 12.36
C ASN A 135 -22.88 8.96 12.79
N ALA A 136 -22.64 10.13 13.38
CA ALA A 136 -23.69 11.02 13.85
C ALA A 136 -24.66 11.46 12.73
N PHE A 137 -24.26 11.36 11.47
CA PHE A 137 -25.08 11.68 10.30
C PHE A 137 -25.67 10.39 9.72
N LYS A 138 -26.93 10.10 10.09
CA LYS A 138 -27.71 9.00 9.49
C LYS A 138 -28.45 9.51 8.27
N GLY A 139 -28.14 8.95 7.10
CA GLY A 139 -29.00 9.15 5.92
C GLY A 139 -30.40 8.54 6.18
N ILE A 140 -31.44 9.07 5.53
CA ILE A 140 -32.85 8.67 5.69
C ILE A 140 -33.05 7.14 5.51
N LEU A 141 -32.21 6.48 4.71
CA LEU A 141 -32.28 5.03 4.41
C LEU A 141 -31.34 4.15 5.25
N GLU A 142 -30.65 4.71 6.24
CA GLU A 142 -29.66 3.93 7.01
C GLU A 142 -30.29 2.84 7.87
N HIS A 143 -31.53 3.04 8.33
CA HIS A 143 -32.29 2.02 9.07
C HIS A 143 -32.73 0.84 8.18
N ALA A 144 -32.69 0.97 6.86
CA ALA A 144 -32.98 -0.11 5.91
C ALA A 144 -31.74 -0.97 5.60
N LYS A 145 -30.53 -0.55 6.01
CA LYS A 145 -29.31 -1.35 5.89
C LYS A 145 -29.20 -2.31 7.06
N SER A 146 -29.42 -3.60 6.81
CA SER A 146 -29.48 -4.63 7.85
C SER A 146 -28.12 -5.00 8.48
N ASP A 147 -26.98 -4.62 7.91
CA ASP A 147 -25.66 -5.02 8.39
C ASP A 147 -24.70 -3.84 8.57
N ASN A 148 -24.52 -3.45 9.85
CA ASN A 148 -23.50 -2.48 10.27
C ASN A 148 -22.11 -3.12 10.49
N LYS A 149 -21.88 -4.36 9.99
CA LYS A 149 -20.63 -5.06 10.15
C LYS A 149 -19.68 -4.76 9.00
N THR A 150 -18.41 -4.55 9.31
CA THR A 150 -17.34 -4.40 8.33
C THR A 150 -16.23 -5.36 8.72
N LYS A 151 -15.69 -6.09 7.74
CA LYS A 151 -14.54 -6.95 7.96
C LYS A 151 -13.26 -6.12 8.09
N GLN A 152 -12.50 -6.39 9.13
CA GLN A 152 -11.21 -5.75 9.38
C GLN A 152 -10.17 -6.82 9.73
N SER A 153 -8.94 -6.65 9.22
CA SER A 153 -7.81 -7.51 9.58
C SER A 153 -7.46 -7.33 11.05
N ILE A 154 -7.16 -8.44 11.75
CA ILE A 154 -6.62 -8.42 13.10
C ILE A 154 -5.26 -7.72 13.18
N PHE A 155 -4.54 -7.67 12.07
CA PHE A 155 -3.22 -7.08 11.95
C PHE A 155 -3.24 -5.58 11.62
N LYS A 156 -4.44 -4.97 11.53
CA LYS A 156 -4.53 -3.54 11.24
C LYS A 156 -3.86 -2.73 12.35
N VAL A 157 -2.83 -2.00 11.95
CA VAL A 157 -2.09 -1.10 12.84
C VAL A 157 -2.84 0.23 12.96
N LYS A 158 -2.94 0.77 14.19
CA LYS A 158 -3.57 2.08 14.42
C LYS A 158 -2.78 3.16 13.68
N GLU A 159 -3.47 3.89 12.81
CA GLU A 159 -2.90 5.03 12.10
C GLU A 159 -2.88 6.26 13.04
N SER A 160 -1.81 7.05 12.97
CA SER A 160 -1.78 8.36 13.62
C SER A 160 -2.62 9.33 12.81
N ASP A 161 -3.33 10.22 13.51
CA ASP A 161 -4.04 11.32 12.85
C ASP A 161 -3.02 12.24 12.18
N TYR A 162 -3.00 12.22 10.86
CA TYR A 162 -2.15 13.13 10.09
C TYR A 162 -2.84 14.48 9.96
N LYS A 163 -2.27 15.49 10.61
CA LYS A 163 -2.68 16.88 10.40
C LYS A 163 -2.10 17.35 9.06
N ILE A 164 -2.99 17.67 8.13
CA ILE A 164 -2.59 18.30 6.88
C ILE A 164 -2.15 19.72 7.19
N ASN A 165 -0.87 20.03 6.99
CA ASN A 165 -0.38 21.40 7.06
C ASN A 165 -0.77 22.09 5.75
N LEU A 166 -1.71 23.01 5.83
CA LEU A 166 -2.08 23.85 4.69
C LEU A 166 -1.13 25.04 4.64
N VAL A 167 -0.70 25.37 3.43
CA VAL A 167 0.06 26.59 3.17
C VAL A 167 -0.93 27.76 3.26
N THR A 168 -0.63 28.74 4.10
CA THR A 168 -1.42 29.96 4.22
C THR A 168 -1.15 30.92 3.07
N ASP A 169 -2.04 31.89 2.84
CA ASP A 169 -1.86 32.91 1.80
C ASP A 169 -0.56 33.70 2.01
N ASP A 170 -0.24 34.06 3.26
CA ASP A 170 0.98 34.80 3.61
C ASP A 170 2.25 33.98 3.32
N GLU A 171 2.24 32.69 3.67
CA GLU A 171 3.35 31.77 3.36
C GLU A 171 3.55 31.60 1.86
N MET A 172 2.45 31.52 1.10
CA MET A 172 2.48 31.40 -0.35
C MET A 172 3.05 32.68 -0.99
N GLU A 173 2.64 33.84 -0.50
CA GLU A 173 3.16 35.12 -1.00
C GLU A 173 4.67 35.26 -0.71
N LEU A 174 5.11 34.92 0.50
CA LEU A 174 6.54 34.89 0.86
C LEU A 174 7.33 33.92 -0.02
N PHE A 175 6.78 32.77 -0.35
CA PHE A 175 7.38 31.79 -1.23
C PHE A 175 7.52 32.32 -2.66
N LEU A 176 6.44 32.90 -3.23
CA LEU A 176 6.43 33.44 -4.59
C LEU A 176 7.43 34.60 -4.74
N ASN A 177 7.58 35.46 -3.72
CA ASN A 177 8.52 36.59 -3.71
C ASN A 177 10.00 36.16 -3.71
N ARG A 178 10.30 34.89 -3.38
CA ARG A 178 11.66 34.32 -3.44
C ARG A 178 12.01 33.68 -4.77
N LEU A 179 11.05 33.60 -5.69
CA LEU A 179 11.26 32.99 -7.01
C LEU A 179 11.71 34.05 -8.02
N ASP A 180 12.81 33.78 -8.72
CA ASP A 180 13.37 34.68 -9.73
C ASP A 180 12.70 34.58 -11.10
N LYS A 181 12.16 33.39 -11.44
CA LYS A 181 11.62 33.12 -12.77
C LYS A 181 10.13 33.30 -12.84
N ARG A 182 9.65 34.18 -13.70
CA ARG A 182 8.21 34.40 -13.96
C ARG A 182 7.43 33.12 -14.26
N ARG A 183 8.05 32.18 -14.99
CA ARG A 183 7.44 30.88 -15.31
C ARG A 183 7.11 30.11 -14.02
N ASP A 184 8.05 30.06 -13.08
CA ASP A 184 7.89 29.28 -11.85
C ASP A 184 6.89 29.96 -10.92
N ILE A 185 6.89 31.30 -10.83
CA ILE A 185 5.87 32.09 -10.12
C ILE A 185 4.47 31.77 -10.66
N LEU A 186 4.29 31.79 -12.00
CA LEU A 186 3.00 31.50 -12.62
C LEU A 186 2.55 30.07 -12.33
N LEU A 187 3.47 29.10 -12.46
CA LEU A 187 3.20 27.69 -12.21
C LEU A 187 2.69 27.45 -10.78
N TYR A 188 3.43 27.92 -9.78
CA TYR A 188 3.06 27.72 -8.38
C TYR A 188 1.77 28.49 -8.01
N LYS A 189 1.57 29.68 -8.55
CA LYS A 189 0.34 30.44 -8.37
C LYS A 189 -0.86 29.71 -8.96
N MET A 190 -0.73 29.11 -10.14
CA MET A 190 -1.79 28.30 -10.75
C MET A 190 -2.10 27.06 -9.90
N LEU A 191 -1.08 26.30 -9.47
CA LEU A 191 -1.26 25.12 -8.62
C LEU A 191 -1.96 25.47 -7.31
N TYR A 192 -1.59 26.59 -6.68
CA TYR A 192 -2.19 27.04 -5.44
C TYR A 192 -3.65 27.43 -5.62
N LEU A 193 -3.98 28.22 -6.64
CA LEU A 193 -5.35 28.71 -6.87
C LEU A 193 -6.31 27.63 -7.39
N THR A 194 -5.82 26.65 -8.14
CA THR A 194 -6.63 25.59 -8.73
C THR A 194 -6.68 24.32 -7.91
N GLY A 195 -5.69 24.09 -7.01
CA GLY A 195 -5.52 22.82 -6.32
C GLY A 195 -5.16 21.66 -7.25
N ALA A 196 -4.77 21.95 -8.49
CA ALA A 196 -4.39 20.95 -9.49
C ALA A 196 -3.15 20.17 -9.04
N ARG A 197 -3.09 18.89 -9.40
CA ARG A 197 -1.90 18.07 -9.16
C ARG A 197 -0.88 18.31 -10.28
N ILE A 198 0.40 18.10 -9.99
CA ILE A 198 1.49 18.30 -10.95
C ILE A 198 1.30 17.52 -12.26
N GLN A 199 0.51 16.44 -12.24
CA GLN A 199 0.22 15.60 -13.40
C GLN A 199 -1.06 16.01 -14.16
N GLU A 200 -1.79 16.98 -13.68
CA GLU A 200 -2.99 17.57 -14.30
C GLU A 200 -2.61 18.84 -15.07
#